data_b1e5b1886e0e664569d00f8fd941d07f
#
_entry.id   b1e5b1886e0e664569d00f8fd941d07f
#
_cell.length_a   1.000
_cell.length_b   1.000
_cell.length_c   1.000
_cell.angle_alpha   90.00
_cell.angle_beta   90.00
_cell.angle_gamma   90.00
#
_symmetry.space_group_name_H-M   'P 1'
#
loop_
_entity.id
_entity.type
_entity.pdbx_description
1 polymer ?
#
loop_
_entity_poly.entity_id
_entity_poly.type
_entity_poly.pdbx_seq_one_letter_code
_entity_poly.pdbx_strand_id
1 'polypeptide(L)'
;LFYGDSLTAGYGLDREQAFPALVQARIDSLGWNFEVFNAGLSGETSAGGLRRIDWLMRRPVDVFVLELGANDGLRGIDLKNTRSNLQQIINRVKAKNPNISLVVVGMQMPPNLGAEYTEEFQRLFPGLAKENGAALVPFLLEGVADRPELNLSDGNHPTVEGHRIVAETVWATLGPVLEALRR
;
A
#
# COMPACT_ATOMS: atom_id res chain seq x y z
N LEU A 1 -1.39 -10.46 0.95
CA LEU A 1 -1.35 -9.91 -0.39
C LEU A 1 -1.08 -8.42 -0.31
N PHE A 2 0.03 -7.94 -0.85
CA PHE A 2 0.29 -6.52 -1.07
C PHE A 2 -0.24 -6.11 -2.45
N TYR A 3 -1.17 -5.19 -2.46
CA TYR A 3 -1.85 -4.72 -3.66
C TYR A 3 -1.59 -3.24 -3.86
N GLY A 4 -0.72 -2.90 -4.80
CA GLY A 4 -0.22 -1.55 -4.95
C GLY A 4 0.33 -1.24 -6.33
N ASP A 5 1.00 -0.11 -6.40
CA ASP A 5 1.60 0.41 -7.62
C ASP A 5 3.12 0.14 -7.70
N SER A 6 3.89 1.11 -8.22
CA SER A 6 5.35 1.02 -8.37
C SER A 6 6.09 0.95 -7.03
N LEU A 7 5.55 1.54 -5.96
CA LEU A 7 6.15 1.50 -4.63
C LEU A 7 6.09 0.08 -4.06
N THR A 8 4.94 -0.58 -4.18
CA THR A 8 4.78 -1.99 -3.81
C THR A 8 5.60 -2.92 -4.72
N ALA A 9 5.61 -2.65 -6.04
CA ALA A 9 6.39 -3.44 -6.99
C ALA A 9 7.90 -3.40 -6.74
N GLY A 10 8.42 -2.33 -6.13
CA GLY A 10 9.85 -2.08 -5.98
C GLY A 10 10.48 -1.58 -7.27
N TYR A 11 9.87 -0.57 -7.91
CA TYR A 11 10.35 -0.01 -9.16
C TYR A 11 11.84 0.38 -9.09
N GLY A 12 12.60 -0.08 -10.09
CA GLY A 12 14.03 0.20 -10.21
C GLY A 12 14.94 -0.68 -9.34
N LEU A 13 14.38 -1.63 -8.60
CA LEU A 13 15.10 -2.54 -7.72
C LEU A 13 14.85 -4.00 -8.08
N ASP A 14 15.69 -4.90 -7.56
CA ASP A 14 15.43 -6.32 -7.58
C ASP A 14 14.26 -6.66 -6.64
N ARG A 15 13.52 -7.73 -6.93
CA ARG A 15 12.32 -8.12 -6.18
C ARG A 15 12.58 -8.33 -4.70
N GLU A 16 13.73 -8.86 -4.36
CA GLU A 16 14.17 -9.17 -3.00
C GLU A 16 14.46 -7.92 -2.17
N GLN A 17 14.66 -6.78 -2.85
CA GLN A 17 14.95 -5.48 -2.23
C GLN A 17 13.67 -4.65 -1.97
N ALA A 18 12.56 -5.02 -2.62
CA ALA A 18 11.27 -4.34 -2.42
C ALA A 18 10.74 -4.59 -1.01
N PHE A 19 10.07 -3.59 -0.41
CA PHE A 19 9.59 -3.68 0.97
C PHE A 19 8.70 -4.90 1.27
N PRO A 20 7.86 -5.44 0.35
CA PRO A 20 7.11 -6.66 0.64
C PRO A 20 8.01 -7.88 0.86
N ALA A 21 9.14 -7.97 0.14
CA ALA A 21 10.11 -9.06 0.35
C ALA A 21 10.86 -8.90 1.68
N LEU A 22 11.16 -7.66 2.09
CA LEU A 22 11.77 -7.40 3.40
C LEU A 22 10.78 -7.74 4.55
N VAL A 23 9.49 -7.50 4.34
CA VAL A 23 8.44 -7.96 5.27
C VAL A 23 8.40 -9.49 5.34
N GLN A 24 8.52 -10.20 4.20
CA GLN A 24 8.63 -11.68 4.20
C GLN A 24 9.83 -12.14 4.99
N ALA A 25 11.01 -11.57 4.74
CA ALA A 25 12.22 -11.94 5.47
C ALA A 25 12.05 -11.76 7.00
N ARG A 26 11.34 -10.74 7.44
CA ARG A 26 11.02 -10.53 8.85
C ARG A 26 10.05 -11.58 9.40
N ILE A 27 9.01 -11.92 8.64
CA ILE A 27 8.05 -12.99 8.96
C ILE A 27 8.82 -14.32 9.17
N ASP A 28 9.72 -14.65 8.24
CA ASP A 28 10.53 -15.87 8.28
C ASP A 28 11.46 -15.88 9.49
N SER A 29 12.10 -14.75 9.81
CA SER A 29 12.98 -14.61 10.98
C SER A 29 12.26 -14.83 12.32
N LEU A 30 10.96 -14.56 12.36
CA LEU A 30 10.10 -14.78 13.52
C LEU A 30 9.50 -16.21 13.55
N GLY A 31 9.75 -17.03 12.54
CA GLY A 31 9.17 -18.36 12.39
C GLY A 31 7.65 -18.35 12.20
N TRP A 32 7.10 -17.27 11.64
CA TRP A 32 5.67 -17.16 11.39
C TRP A 32 5.27 -17.80 10.07
N ASN A 33 4.15 -18.51 10.05
CA ASN A 33 3.66 -19.20 8.86
C ASN A 33 2.74 -18.32 8.02
N PHE A 34 3.32 -17.27 7.41
CA PHE A 34 2.63 -16.42 6.43
C PHE A 34 3.47 -16.31 5.15
N GLU A 35 2.80 -16.31 4.01
CA GLU A 35 3.41 -16.08 2.70
C GLU A 35 3.01 -14.69 2.19
N VAL A 36 4.01 -13.89 1.80
CA VAL A 36 3.81 -12.58 1.19
C VAL A 36 3.71 -12.71 -0.32
N PHE A 37 2.62 -12.22 -0.87
CA PHE A 37 2.44 -12.08 -2.30
C PHE A 37 2.48 -10.61 -2.70
N ASN A 38 3.51 -10.23 -3.46
CA ASN A 38 3.63 -8.88 -4.01
C ASN A 38 2.87 -8.79 -5.34
N ALA A 39 1.77 -8.05 -5.35
CA ALA A 39 0.93 -7.76 -6.52
C ALA A 39 1.03 -6.27 -6.93
N GLY A 40 2.15 -5.61 -6.66
CA GLY A 40 2.44 -4.27 -7.16
C GLY A 40 2.54 -4.23 -8.69
N LEU A 41 2.02 -3.18 -9.30
CA LEU A 41 2.10 -2.94 -10.74
C LEU A 41 2.44 -1.46 -11.00
N SER A 42 3.63 -1.22 -11.54
CA SER A 42 4.11 0.13 -11.78
C SER A 42 3.16 0.97 -12.63
N GLY A 43 2.89 2.19 -12.20
CA GLY A 43 1.99 3.13 -12.86
C GLY A 43 0.51 2.86 -12.65
N GLU A 44 0.14 1.89 -11.79
CA GLU A 44 -1.25 1.53 -11.57
C GLU A 44 -2.03 2.65 -10.86
N THR A 45 -3.22 2.93 -11.37
CA THR A 45 -4.20 3.82 -10.74
C THR A 45 -5.25 3.00 -9.98
N SER A 46 -6.04 3.68 -9.14
CA SER A 46 -7.18 3.05 -8.46
C SER A 46 -8.15 2.37 -9.44
N ALA A 47 -8.40 2.99 -10.59
CA ALA A 47 -9.23 2.41 -11.65
C ALA A 47 -8.59 1.17 -12.30
N GLY A 48 -7.27 1.16 -12.47
CA GLY A 48 -6.51 -0.01 -12.93
C GLY A 48 -6.63 -1.16 -11.95
N GLY A 49 -6.38 -0.88 -10.68
CA GLY A 49 -6.54 -1.84 -9.61
C GLY A 49 -7.95 -2.43 -9.55
N LEU A 50 -8.99 -1.59 -9.64
CA LEU A 50 -10.37 -2.08 -9.64
C LEU A 50 -10.66 -3.10 -10.76
N ARG A 51 -10.01 -2.98 -11.93
CA ARG A 51 -10.22 -3.93 -13.03
C ARG A 51 -9.59 -5.30 -12.80
N ARG A 52 -8.45 -5.37 -12.06
CA ARG A 52 -7.70 -6.65 -11.91
C ARG A 52 -7.90 -7.37 -10.57
N ILE A 53 -8.55 -6.74 -9.58
CA ILE A 53 -8.64 -7.31 -8.23
C ILE A 53 -9.32 -8.68 -8.20
N ASP A 54 -10.36 -8.90 -8.98
CA ASP A 54 -11.08 -10.17 -9.00
C ASP A 54 -10.21 -11.35 -9.44
N TRP A 55 -9.24 -11.12 -10.31
CA TRP A 55 -8.29 -12.14 -10.73
C TRP A 55 -7.33 -12.55 -9.58
N LEU A 56 -6.84 -11.57 -8.83
CA LEU A 56 -5.94 -11.83 -7.70
C LEU A 56 -6.64 -12.51 -6.53
N MET A 57 -7.91 -12.18 -6.30
CA MET A 57 -8.74 -12.79 -5.25
C MET A 57 -9.28 -14.19 -5.59
N ARG A 58 -8.76 -14.85 -6.63
CA ARG A 58 -9.02 -16.26 -6.90
C ARG A 58 -8.27 -17.20 -5.95
N ARG A 59 -7.22 -16.71 -5.31
CA ARG A 59 -6.48 -17.43 -4.25
C ARG A 59 -7.01 -17.04 -2.88
N PRO A 60 -6.85 -17.89 -1.86
CA PRO A 60 -7.11 -17.50 -0.48
C PRO A 60 -6.17 -16.35 -0.07
N VAL A 61 -6.72 -15.35 0.63
CA VAL A 61 -5.98 -14.20 1.16
C VAL A 61 -6.53 -13.91 2.55
N ASP A 62 -5.66 -13.95 3.56
CA ASP A 62 -6.03 -13.67 4.95
C ASP A 62 -5.85 -12.19 5.30
N VAL A 63 -4.82 -11.56 4.72
CA VAL A 63 -4.50 -10.14 4.92
C VAL A 63 -4.34 -9.45 3.57
N PHE A 64 -5.07 -8.36 3.38
CA PHE A 64 -5.03 -7.53 2.19
C PHE A 64 -4.47 -6.15 2.54
N VAL A 65 -3.32 -5.81 1.98
CA VAL A 65 -2.65 -4.51 2.14
C VAL A 65 -2.89 -3.70 0.87
N LEU A 66 -3.69 -2.64 0.98
CA LEU A 66 -4.08 -1.77 -0.14
C LEU A 66 -3.18 -0.53 -0.17
N GLU A 67 -2.33 -0.45 -1.19
CA GLU A 67 -1.42 0.67 -1.46
C GLU A 67 -1.66 1.16 -2.89
N LEU A 68 -2.67 1.96 -3.12
CA LEU A 68 -3.01 2.55 -4.42
C LEU A 68 -3.55 3.96 -4.25
N GLY A 69 -3.41 4.77 -5.29
CA GLY A 69 -3.94 6.12 -5.35
C GLY A 69 -2.87 7.18 -5.59
N ALA A 70 -1.58 6.88 -5.38
CA ALA A 70 -0.50 7.83 -5.64
C ALA A 70 -0.51 8.29 -7.11
N ASN A 71 -0.67 7.36 -8.05
CA ASN A 71 -0.76 7.70 -9.46
C ASN A 71 -2.01 8.50 -9.82
N ASP A 72 -3.12 8.31 -9.11
CA ASP A 72 -4.31 9.14 -9.25
C ASP A 72 -4.02 10.58 -8.81
N GLY A 73 -3.41 10.72 -7.62
CA GLY A 73 -3.02 12.01 -7.08
C GLY A 73 -2.07 12.78 -7.99
N LEU A 74 -0.99 12.15 -8.44
CA LEU A 74 0.02 12.76 -9.33
C LEU A 74 -0.56 13.16 -10.69
N ARG A 75 -1.61 12.50 -11.16
CA ARG A 75 -2.29 12.81 -12.42
C ARG A 75 -3.47 13.76 -12.26
N GLY A 76 -3.74 14.26 -11.05
CA GLY A 76 -4.86 15.17 -10.78
C GLY A 76 -6.23 14.55 -11.03
N ILE A 77 -6.36 13.23 -10.85
CA ILE A 77 -7.65 12.55 -10.99
C ILE A 77 -8.58 13.01 -9.87
N ASP A 78 -9.86 13.18 -10.18
CA ASP A 78 -10.88 13.53 -9.19
C ASP A 78 -10.86 12.53 -8.02
N LEU A 79 -10.62 13.05 -6.81
CA LEU A 79 -10.47 12.24 -5.60
C LEU A 79 -11.73 11.47 -5.22
N LYS A 80 -12.90 11.91 -5.64
CA LYS A 80 -14.16 11.16 -5.49
C LYS A 80 -14.11 9.86 -6.28
N ASN A 81 -13.54 9.88 -7.49
CA ASN A 81 -13.36 8.69 -8.30
C ASN A 81 -12.32 7.77 -7.69
N THR A 82 -11.18 8.31 -7.25
CA THR A 82 -10.14 7.55 -6.55
C THR A 82 -10.73 6.84 -5.32
N ARG A 83 -11.42 7.59 -4.46
CA ARG A 83 -12.07 7.05 -3.27
C ARG A 83 -13.09 5.95 -3.59
N SER A 84 -13.94 6.20 -4.60
CA SER A 84 -14.94 5.22 -5.06
C SER A 84 -14.30 3.93 -5.55
N ASN A 85 -13.23 4.02 -6.33
CA ASN A 85 -12.52 2.85 -6.84
C ASN A 85 -11.88 2.04 -5.70
N LEU A 86 -11.19 2.71 -4.76
CA LEU A 86 -10.58 2.05 -3.61
C LEU A 86 -11.62 1.37 -2.71
N GLN A 87 -12.77 2.04 -2.47
CA GLN A 87 -13.87 1.43 -1.72
C GLN A 87 -14.45 0.20 -2.44
N GLN A 88 -14.60 0.26 -3.76
CA GLN A 88 -15.07 -0.89 -4.55
C GLN A 88 -14.08 -2.05 -4.51
N ILE A 89 -12.76 -1.78 -4.54
CA ILE A 89 -11.73 -2.81 -4.34
C ILE A 89 -11.95 -3.50 -2.98
N ILE A 90 -12.05 -2.73 -1.90
CA ILE A 90 -12.30 -3.25 -0.55
C ILE A 90 -13.58 -4.09 -0.51
N ASN A 91 -14.67 -3.61 -1.11
CA ASN A 91 -15.94 -4.32 -1.15
C ASN A 91 -15.81 -5.69 -1.85
N ARG A 92 -15.11 -5.75 -2.99
CA ARG A 92 -14.87 -7.00 -3.71
C ARG A 92 -14.00 -7.98 -2.92
N VAL A 93 -12.98 -7.47 -2.25
CA VAL A 93 -12.10 -8.25 -1.37
C VAL A 93 -12.91 -8.86 -0.22
N LYS A 94 -13.71 -8.06 0.48
CA LYS A 94 -14.59 -8.53 1.56
C LYS A 94 -15.67 -9.51 1.07
N ALA A 95 -16.19 -9.32 -0.13
CA ALA A 95 -17.15 -10.26 -0.71
C ALA A 95 -16.53 -11.64 -0.99
N LYS A 96 -15.23 -11.73 -1.26
CA LYS A 96 -14.50 -12.99 -1.43
C LYS A 96 -14.09 -13.64 -0.11
N ASN A 97 -13.69 -12.83 0.86
CA ASN A 97 -13.39 -13.30 2.22
C ASN A 97 -13.93 -12.29 3.24
N PRO A 98 -15.10 -12.53 3.87
CA PRO A 98 -15.68 -11.63 4.86
C PRO A 98 -14.81 -11.46 6.13
N ASN A 99 -13.92 -12.41 6.41
CA ASN A 99 -13.04 -12.38 7.58
C ASN A 99 -11.63 -11.82 7.27
N ILE A 100 -11.42 -11.28 6.08
CA ILE A 100 -10.12 -10.75 5.67
C ILE A 100 -9.69 -9.59 6.56
N SER A 101 -8.45 -9.61 7.01
CA SER A 101 -7.84 -8.45 7.67
C SER A 101 -7.40 -7.43 6.63
N LEU A 102 -7.81 -6.18 6.83
CA LEU A 102 -7.49 -5.09 5.91
C LEU A 102 -6.44 -4.16 6.51
N VAL A 103 -5.49 -3.77 5.69
CA VAL A 103 -4.54 -2.69 5.96
C VAL A 103 -4.65 -1.69 4.80
N VAL A 104 -4.98 -0.45 5.11
CA VAL A 104 -4.95 0.66 4.15
C VAL A 104 -3.65 1.42 4.34
N VAL A 105 -2.96 1.68 3.24
CA VAL A 105 -1.69 2.41 3.25
C VAL A 105 -1.93 3.83 2.76
N GLY A 106 -1.65 4.79 3.63
CA GLY A 106 -1.79 6.21 3.34
C GLY A 106 -0.63 6.74 2.50
N MET A 107 -0.96 7.76 1.70
CA MET A 107 -0.04 8.48 0.85
C MET A 107 -0.27 9.98 0.96
N GLN A 108 0.75 10.77 0.66
CA GLN A 108 0.67 12.22 0.59
C GLN A 108 1.10 12.70 -0.79
N MET A 109 0.60 13.86 -1.18
CA MET A 109 0.96 14.50 -2.44
C MET A 109 1.89 15.67 -2.19
N PRO A 110 2.81 15.95 -3.13
CA PRO A 110 3.68 17.11 -3.01
C PRO A 110 2.87 18.42 -3.01
N PRO A 111 3.33 19.45 -2.27
CA PRO A 111 2.54 20.66 -2.01
C PRO A 111 2.28 21.54 -3.26
N ASN A 112 3.03 21.32 -4.33
CA ASN A 112 2.87 22.06 -5.60
C ASN A 112 1.56 21.74 -6.34
N LEU A 113 0.78 20.72 -5.89
CA LEU A 113 -0.55 20.41 -6.43
C LEU A 113 -1.68 21.23 -5.80
N GLY A 114 -1.35 22.14 -4.88
CA GLY A 114 -2.30 23.00 -4.19
C GLY A 114 -2.80 22.41 -2.86
N ALA A 115 -2.93 23.29 -1.86
CA ALA A 115 -3.22 22.87 -0.48
C ALA A 115 -4.56 22.12 -0.36
N GLU A 116 -5.62 22.61 -1.00
CA GLU A 116 -6.95 21.99 -0.95
C GLU A 116 -6.92 20.54 -1.44
N TYR A 117 -6.30 20.31 -2.60
CA TYR A 117 -6.18 18.98 -3.20
C TYR A 117 -5.31 18.04 -2.36
N THR A 118 -4.16 18.51 -1.88
CA THR A 118 -3.23 17.68 -1.09
C THR A 118 -3.83 17.30 0.26
N GLU A 119 -4.56 18.21 0.91
CA GLU A 119 -5.25 17.91 2.16
C GLU A 119 -6.42 16.94 1.96
N GLU A 120 -7.22 17.11 0.91
CA GLU A 120 -8.30 16.18 0.58
C GLU A 120 -7.75 14.78 0.29
N PHE A 121 -6.66 14.71 -0.51
CA PHE A 121 -5.97 13.46 -0.81
C PHE A 121 -5.48 12.75 0.46
N GLN A 122 -4.83 13.48 1.36
CA GLN A 122 -4.31 12.92 2.61
C GLN A 122 -5.45 12.38 3.51
N ARG A 123 -6.60 13.03 3.54
CA ARG A 123 -7.75 12.60 4.36
C ARG A 123 -8.48 11.36 3.80
N LEU A 124 -8.26 11.02 2.54
CA LEU A 124 -8.93 9.91 1.86
C LEU A 124 -8.65 8.57 2.56
N PHE A 125 -7.40 8.28 2.87
CA PHE A 125 -6.97 6.99 3.40
C PHE A 125 -7.43 6.73 4.85
N PRO A 126 -7.28 7.67 5.78
CA PRO A 126 -7.85 7.51 7.13
C PRO A 126 -9.36 7.32 7.11
N GLY A 127 -10.07 8.01 6.22
CA GLY A 127 -11.49 7.85 6.02
C GLY A 127 -11.86 6.43 5.59
N LEU A 128 -11.19 5.91 4.55
CA LEU A 128 -11.38 4.54 4.07
C LEU A 128 -11.05 3.49 5.16
N ALA A 129 -9.94 3.68 5.87
CA ALA A 129 -9.56 2.75 6.93
C ALA A 129 -10.63 2.69 8.04
N LYS A 130 -11.07 3.85 8.53
CA LYS A 130 -12.09 3.96 9.57
C LYS A 130 -13.43 3.32 9.16
N GLU A 131 -13.91 3.63 7.96
CA GLU A 131 -15.20 3.12 7.45
C GLU A 131 -15.19 1.61 7.24
N ASN A 132 -14.03 1.03 6.98
CA ASN A 132 -13.88 -0.38 6.67
C ASN A 132 -13.35 -1.23 7.83
N GLY A 133 -13.05 -0.63 8.98
CA GLY A 133 -12.42 -1.33 10.10
C GLY A 133 -11.02 -1.85 9.76
N ALA A 134 -10.31 -1.15 8.88
CA ALA A 134 -8.95 -1.50 8.46
C ALA A 134 -7.90 -0.87 9.38
N ALA A 135 -6.78 -1.56 9.56
CA ALA A 135 -5.59 -0.93 10.10
C ALA A 135 -5.05 0.10 9.10
N LEU A 136 -4.40 1.15 9.58
CA LEU A 136 -3.89 2.24 8.76
C LEU A 136 -2.38 2.38 8.93
N VAL A 137 -1.64 2.32 7.83
CA VAL A 137 -0.30 2.92 7.73
C VAL A 137 -0.50 4.39 7.38
N PRO A 138 -0.19 5.35 8.27
CA PRO A 138 -0.59 6.75 8.04
C PRO A 138 0.05 7.38 6.81
N PHE A 139 1.33 7.10 6.59
CA PHE A 139 2.09 7.56 5.42
C PHE A 139 3.17 6.53 5.07
N LEU A 140 3.11 5.97 3.86
CA LEU A 140 4.05 4.93 3.42
C LEU A 140 5.50 5.40 3.42
N LEU A 141 5.73 6.62 2.92
CA LEU A 141 7.07 7.20 2.72
C LEU A 141 7.54 8.04 3.92
N GLU A 142 7.00 7.78 5.12
CA GLU A 142 7.47 8.44 6.34
C GLU A 142 8.96 8.22 6.53
N GLY A 143 9.71 9.32 6.71
CA GLY A 143 11.17 9.30 6.84
C GLY A 143 11.95 9.03 5.54
N VAL A 144 11.27 8.88 4.39
CA VAL A 144 11.86 8.63 3.06
C VAL A 144 11.56 9.77 2.09
N ALA A 145 10.33 10.29 2.11
CA ALA A 145 9.94 11.40 1.25
C ALA A 145 10.86 12.61 1.46
N ASP A 146 11.12 13.36 0.36
CA ASP A 146 11.96 14.56 0.35
C ASP A 146 13.43 14.34 0.78
N ARG A 147 13.90 13.09 0.82
CA ARG A 147 15.30 12.76 1.09
C ARG A 147 15.96 12.20 -0.16
N PRO A 148 16.76 13.02 -0.88
CA PRO A 148 17.39 12.59 -2.13
C PRO A 148 18.24 11.32 -2.00
N GLU A 149 18.89 11.11 -0.86
CA GLU A 149 19.73 9.93 -0.59
C GLU A 149 18.93 8.64 -0.40
N LEU A 150 17.63 8.74 -0.11
CA LEU A 150 16.73 7.62 0.08
C LEU A 150 15.81 7.37 -1.12
N ASN A 151 15.90 8.21 -2.15
CA ASN A 151 15.11 8.10 -3.37
C ASN A 151 16.01 7.93 -4.60
N LEU A 152 15.49 7.25 -5.61
CA LEU A 152 16.12 7.16 -6.93
C LEU A 152 16.21 8.55 -7.57
N SER A 153 16.90 8.64 -8.69
CA SER A 153 17.11 9.91 -9.41
C SER A 153 15.83 10.62 -9.86
N ASP A 154 14.70 9.91 -9.88
CA ASP A 154 13.39 10.47 -10.19
C ASP A 154 12.73 11.19 -8.98
N GLY A 155 13.29 11.04 -7.78
CA GLY A 155 12.84 11.69 -6.55
C GLY A 155 11.53 11.13 -5.97
N ASN A 156 10.96 10.09 -6.57
CA ASN A 156 9.65 9.53 -6.19
C ASN A 156 9.71 8.08 -5.69
N HIS A 157 10.70 7.33 -6.15
CA HIS A 157 10.82 5.91 -5.81
C HIS A 157 11.98 5.70 -4.84
N PRO A 158 11.75 4.99 -3.72
CA PRO A 158 12.81 4.74 -2.74
C PRO A 158 13.95 3.89 -3.28
N THR A 159 15.16 4.17 -2.81
CA THR A 159 16.34 3.31 -2.97
C THR A 159 16.18 2.02 -2.13
N VAL A 160 17.16 1.12 -2.22
CA VAL A 160 17.22 -0.08 -1.35
C VAL A 160 17.12 0.31 0.13
N GLU A 161 17.85 1.35 0.54
CA GLU A 161 17.79 1.85 1.93
C GLU A 161 16.42 2.48 2.25
N GLY A 162 15.85 3.24 1.30
CA GLY A 162 14.49 3.75 1.42
C GLY A 162 13.46 2.63 1.62
N HIS A 163 13.56 1.53 0.87
CA HIS A 163 12.67 0.37 1.03
C HIS A 163 12.83 -0.34 2.38
N ARG A 164 13.99 -0.30 3.02
CA ARG A 164 14.16 -0.80 4.39
C ARG A 164 13.35 0.01 5.39
N ILE A 165 13.40 1.34 5.26
CA ILE A 165 12.61 2.24 6.12
C ILE A 165 11.11 2.03 5.86
N VAL A 166 10.69 1.93 4.60
CA VAL A 166 9.30 1.64 4.23
C VAL A 166 8.83 0.31 4.83
N ALA A 167 9.68 -0.72 4.81
CA ALA A 167 9.35 -2.01 5.42
C ALA A 167 9.09 -1.89 6.93
N GLU A 168 9.89 -1.10 7.66
CA GLU A 168 9.67 -0.83 9.10
C GLU A 168 8.39 -0.04 9.33
N THR A 169 8.12 0.97 8.50
CA THR A 169 6.88 1.77 8.56
C THR A 169 5.64 0.89 8.38
N VAL A 170 5.66 0.01 7.39
CA VAL A 170 4.56 -0.94 7.14
C VAL A 170 4.47 -1.97 8.26
N TRP A 171 5.61 -2.48 8.74
CA TRP A 171 5.65 -3.50 9.80
C TRP A 171 5.04 -3.00 11.11
N ALA A 172 5.23 -1.74 11.45
CA ALA A 172 4.67 -1.15 12.67
C ALA A 172 3.14 -1.32 12.75
N THR A 173 2.46 -1.34 11.60
CA THR A 173 1.00 -1.57 11.49
C THR A 173 0.67 -3.03 11.21
N LEU A 174 1.37 -3.66 10.28
CA LEU A 174 1.06 -5.01 9.81
C LEU A 174 1.44 -6.09 10.84
N GLY A 175 2.54 -5.93 11.56
CA GLY A 175 3.01 -6.90 12.54
C GLY A 175 1.95 -7.28 13.58
N PRO A 176 1.32 -6.32 14.28
CA PRO A 176 0.21 -6.60 15.19
C PRO A 176 -1.00 -7.30 14.54
N VAL A 177 -1.30 -6.99 13.27
CA VAL A 177 -2.38 -7.66 12.52
C VAL A 177 -2.05 -9.14 12.30
N LEU A 178 -0.83 -9.44 11.87
CA LEU A 178 -0.36 -10.81 11.67
C LEU A 178 -0.30 -11.58 13.00
N GLU A 179 0.19 -10.95 14.07
CA GLU A 179 0.26 -11.56 15.38
C GLU A 179 -1.12 -11.97 15.92
N ALA A 180 -2.12 -11.13 15.70
CA ALA A 180 -3.51 -11.43 16.08
C ALA A 180 -4.09 -12.66 15.34
N LEU A 181 -3.65 -12.93 14.11
CA LEU A 181 -4.10 -14.05 13.29
C LEU A 181 -3.41 -15.38 13.62
N ARG A 182 -2.31 -15.36 14.37
CA ARG A 182 -1.57 -16.57 14.78
C ARG A 182 -2.22 -17.35 15.94
N ARG A 183 -3.30 -16.83 16.49
CA ARG A 183 -4.00 -17.44 17.64
C ARG A 183 -4.92 -18.58 17.22
#